data_7dd2265bea619f85094c981eecea0bef
#
_entry.id   7dd2265bea619f85094c981eecea0bef
#
_cell.length_a   1.000
_cell.length_b   1.000
_cell.length_c   1.000
_cell.angle_alpha   90.00
_cell.angle_beta   90.00
_cell.angle_gamma   90.00
#
_symmetry.space_group_name_H-M   'P 1'
#
loop_
_entity.id
_entity.type
_entity.pdbx_description
1 polymer ?
#
loop_
_entity_poly.entity_id
_entity_poly.type
_entity_poly.pdbx_seq_one_letter_code
_entity_poly.pdbx_strand_id
1 'polypeptide(L)'
;MAEEKKKSRIDDINRSVYDIKDEVEFSYKADRGLTEDIIRKISAEKEEPAWMLEKRLQALRIYESLDVPPWAPDISELDMDHIDTYIRPKTDRKARWEDLPQNIRDTFDRLGIPEAEKKSLAGVGAQYDSEVVYHNVQKELKEQGVIYVDFETAVKEYEDLIKPYFGQLITPRYHKFAALHYAVWSGGSFVYVPKGVHVRMPLQSYFRLNAPGAGQFEHTLIIVEEGADCHFIEGCSAPRYNVANLHAGAVELFVKKG
;
A
#
# COMPACT_ATOMS: atom_id res chain seq x y z
N MET A 1 -19.06 17.34 -39.11
CA MET A 1 -19.66 16.33 -38.23
C MET A 1 -18.69 16.12 -37.09
N ALA A 2 -19.06 16.53 -35.88
CA ALA A 2 -18.21 16.28 -34.70
C ALA A 2 -18.24 14.77 -34.41
N GLU A 3 -17.07 14.11 -34.38
CA GLU A 3 -16.96 12.74 -33.89
C GLU A 3 -17.44 12.69 -32.43
N GLU A 4 -18.54 12.00 -32.18
CA GLU A 4 -18.96 11.64 -30.84
C GLU A 4 -17.86 10.76 -30.23
N LYS A 5 -17.07 11.34 -29.33
CA LYS A 5 -16.13 10.54 -28.52
C LYS A 5 -16.95 9.45 -27.80
N LYS A 6 -16.69 8.18 -28.12
CA LYS A 6 -17.26 7.05 -27.38
C LYS A 6 -16.95 7.24 -25.91
N LYS A 7 -17.97 7.49 -25.10
CA LYS A 7 -17.86 7.52 -23.64
C LYS A 7 -17.31 6.17 -23.18
N SER A 8 -16.23 6.19 -22.40
CA SER A 8 -15.78 4.97 -21.76
C SER A 8 -16.77 4.59 -20.65
N ARG A 9 -16.92 3.27 -20.35
CA ARG A 9 -17.76 2.81 -19.22
C ARG A 9 -17.32 3.37 -17.88
N ILE A 10 -16.10 3.87 -17.77
CA ILE A 10 -15.52 4.51 -16.59
C ILE A 10 -16.22 5.86 -16.31
N ASP A 11 -16.71 6.56 -17.33
CA ASP A 11 -17.39 7.85 -17.16
C ASP A 11 -18.77 7.71 -16.48
N ASP A 12 -19.33 6.48 -16.44
CA ASP A 12 -20.63 6.19 -15.84
C ASP A 12 -20.54 5.73 -14.36
N ILE A 13 -19.33 5.61 -13.81
CA ILE A 13 -19.14 5.23 -12.40
C ILE A 13 -19.55 6.40 -11.49
N ASN A 14 -20.50 6.15 -10.59
CA ASN A 14 -20.84 7.11 -9.55
C ASN A 14 -19.67 7.26 -8.56
N ARG A 15 -18.96 8.37 -8.65
CA ARG A 15 -17.78 8.65 -7.82
C ARG A 15 -18.11 9.25 -6.45
N SER A 16 -19.36 9.56 -6.15
CA SER A 16 -19.72 10.21 -4.88
C SER A 16 -19.25 9.48 -3.62
N VAL A 17 -19.14 8.15 -3.70
CA VAL A 17 -18.62 7.31 -2.62
C VAL A 17 -17.10 7.43 -2.47
N TYR A 18 -16.38 7.68 -3.58
CA TYR A 18 -14.92 7.74 -3.59
C TYR A 18 -14.37 9.15 -3.40
N ASP A 19 -15.15 10.19 -3.77
CA ASP A 19 -14.72 11.60 -3.70
C ASP A 19 -14.94 12.24 -2.31
N ILE A 20 -15.05 11.42 -1.25
CA ILE A 20 -15.09 11.86 0.15
C ILE A 20 -13.73 12.44 0.52
N LYS A 21 -13.73 13.62 1.13
CA LYS A 21 -12.52 14.31 1.62
C LYS A 21 -12.65 14.48 3.13
N ASP A 22 -11.72 13.89 3.86
CA ASP A 22 -11.71 13.99 5.30
C ASP A 22 -10.67 15.02 5.75
N GLU A 23 -11.01 15.82 6.75
CA GLU A 23 -10.02 16.58 7.50
C GLU A 23 -9.40 15.63 8.54
N VAL A 24 -8.13 15.25 8.32
CA VAL A 24 -7.39 14.35 9.21
C VAL A 24 -6.21 15.10 9.80
N GLU A 25 -6.04 15.00 11.11
CA GLU A 25 -4.82 15.45 11.77
C GLU A 25 -3.70 14.46 11.51
N PHE A 26 -2.52 15.00 11.24
CA PHE A 26 -1.30 14.22 11.05
C PHE A 26 -0.45 14.27 12.31
N SER A 27 0.10 13.12 12.72
CA SER A 27 1.11 13.05 13.77
C SER A 27 2.52 13.36 13.22
N TYR A 28 2.74 13.03 11.95
CA TYR A 28 3.97 13.32 11.23
C TYR A 28 3.68 13.54 9.74
N LYS A 29 4.44 14.42 9.13
CA LYS A 29 4.47 14.65 7.70
C LYS A 29 5.92 14.93 7.30
N ALA A 30 6.45 14.12 6.39
CA ALA A 30 7.78 14.35 5.86
C ALA A 30 7.85 15.68 5.09
N ASP A 31 9.03 16.25 4.97
CA ASP A 31 9.26 17.35 4.04
C ASP A 31 8.92 16.88 2.61
N ARG A 32 8.53 17.81 1.75
CA ARG A 32 8.23 17.51 0.35
C ARG A 32 9.48 17.14 -0.42
N GLY A 33 9.29 16.32 -1.42
CA GLY A 33 10.37 15.92 -2.32
C GLY A 33 10.93 14.52 -2.02
N LEU A 34 12.06 14.27 -2.64
CA LEU A 34 12.74 12.98 -2.55
C LEU A 34 14.26 13.21 -2.36
N THR A 35 14.71 13.12 -1.11
CA THR A 35 16.11 13.30 -0.72
C THR A 35 16.56 12.20 0.23
N GLU A 36 17.87 12.01 0.37
CA GLU A 36 18.44 11.05 1.32
C GLU A 36 18.00 11.35 2.77
N ASP A 37 17.92 12.63 3.14
CA ASP A 37 17.48 13.05 4.48
C ASP A 37 16.01 12.65 4.75
N ILE A 38 15.12 12.86 3.78
CA ILE A 38 13.72 12.45 3.87
C ILE A 38 13.62 10.92 4.05
N ILE A 39 14.38 10.14 3.27
CA ILE A 39 14.37 8.67 3.37
C ILE A 39 14.87 8.22 4.74
N ARG A 40 15.91 8.83 5.28
CA ARG A 40 16.41 8.52 6.62
C ARG A 40 15.38 8.85 7.71
N LYS A 41 14.67 9.97 7.57
CA LYS A 41 13.56 10.34 8.47
C LYS A 41 12.42 9.34 8.40
N ILE A 42 11.98 8.91 7.20
CA ILE A 42 10.95 7.89 7.03
C ILE A 42 11.37 6.58 7.73
N SER A 43 12.60 6.12 7.48
CA SER A 43 13.09 4.88 8.08
C SER A 43 13.20 4.97 9.62
N ALA A 44 13.58 6.12 10.15
CA ALA A 44 13.62 6.37 11.59
C ALA A 44 12.22 6.41 12.22
N GLU A 45 11.24 7.10 11.60
CA GLU A 45 9.85 7.13 12.05
C GLU A 45 9.20 5.73 12.07
N LYS A 46 9.61 4.86 11.14
CA LYS A 46 9.15 3.47 11.05
C LYS A 46 9.95 2.51 11.95
N GLU A 47 11.02 2.98 12.59
CA GLU A 47 11.93 2.14 13.39
C GLU A 47 12.40 0.90 12.61
N GLU A 48 12.80 1.10 11.37
CA GLU A 48 13.18 0.02 10.47
C GLU A 48 14.55 -0.60 10.82
N PRO A 49 14.76 -1.91 10.56
CA PRO A 49 16.07 -2.51 10.66
C PRO A 49 17.04 -1.91 9.63
N ALA A 50 18.32 -1.86 9.95
CA ALA A 50 19.35 -1.22 9.14
C ALA A 50 19.39 -1.67 7.68
N TRP A 51 19.13 -2.95 7.41
CA TRP A 51 19.11 -3.48 6.04
C TRP A 51 18.01 -2.85 5.16
N MET A 52 16.87 -2.45 5.76
CA MET A 52 15.80 -1.80 5.04
C MET A 52 16.20 -0.37 4.65
N LEU A 53 16.81 0.38 5.57
CA LEU A 53 17.37 1.70 5.24
C LEU A 53 18.41 1.61 4.11
N GLU A 54 19.30 0.62 4.14
CA GLU A 54 20.26 0.41 3.05
C GLU A 54 19.58 0.18 1.70
N LYS A 55 18.53 -0.65 1.67
CA LYS A 55 17.71 -0.88 0.48
C LYS A 55 17.06 0.39 -0.04
N ARG A 56 16.49 1.21 0.85
CA ARG A 56 15.89 2.50 0.49
C ARG A 56 16.90 3.46 -0.13
N LEU A 57 18.06 3.62 0.49
CA LEU A 57 19.12 4.50 -0.02
C LEU A 57 19.71 3.99 -1.35
N GLN A 58 19.81 2.67 -1.51
CA GLN A 58 20.19 2.09 -2.79
C GLN A 58 19.15 2.41 -3.87
N ALA A 59 17.87 2.29 -3.54
CA ALA A 59 16.78 2.59 -4.46
C ALA A 59 16.75 4.07 -4.87
N LEU A 60 17.03 4.99 -3.94
CA LEU A 60 17.17 6.42 -4.27
C LEU A 60 18.26 6.65 -5.32
N ARG A 61 19.47 6.09 -5.12
CA ARG A 61 20.56 6.22 -6.10
C ARG A 61 20.20 5.64 -7.47
N ILE A 62 19.43 4.55 -7.49
CA ILE A 62 18.92 3.97 -8.74
C ILE A 62 17.91 4.92 -9.38
N TYR A 63 16.97 5.48 -8.60
CA TYR A 63 16.00 6.45 -9.09
C TYR A 63 16.66 7.65 -9.76
N GLU A 64 17.69 8.21 -9.14
CA GLU A 64 18.46 9.35 -9.67
C GLU A 64 19.19 9.00 -10.98
N SER A 65 19.57 7.74 -11.16
CA SER A 65 20.30 7.26 -12.35
C SER A 65 19.42 6.85 -13.53
N LEU A 66 18.11 6.70 -13.33
CA LEU A 66 17.18 6.21 -14.35
C LEU A 66 16.35 7.35 -14.95
N ASP A 67 16.16 7.29 -16.27
CA ASP A 67 15.18 8.11 -16.96
C ASP A 67 13.76 7.52 -16.86
N VAL A 68 12.76 8.36 -17.13
CA VAL A 68 11.37 7.89 -17.30
C VAL A 68 11.34 6.99 -18.54
N PRO A 69 10.74 5.80 -18.45
CA PRO A 69 10.70 4.88 -19.58
C PRO A 69 10.00 5.50 -20.80
N PRO A 70 10.48 5.28 -22.04
CA PRO A 70 9.89 5.90 -23.23
C PRO A 70 8.47 5.41 -23.55
N TRP A 71 8.06 4.29 -22.96
CA TRP A 71 6.69 3.76 -23.08
C TRP A 71 5.73 4.29 -22.00
N ALA A 72 6.23 5.05 -21.02
CA ALA A 72 5.40 5.65 -19.99
C ALA A 72 4.48 6.74 -20.59
N PRO A 73 3.31 7.02 -19.98
CA PRO A 73 2.54 8.18 -20.33
C PRO A 73 3.33 9.47 -20.07
N ASP A 74 2.90 10.55 -20.71
CA ASP A 74 3.47 11.88 -20.41
C ASP A 74 3.13 12.26 -18.97
N ILE A 75 4.15 12.39 -18.15
CA ILE A 75 4.11 12.78 -16.74
C ILE A 75 5.02 13.96 -16.46
N SER A 76 5.34 14.76 -17.49
CA SER A 76 6.20 15.94 -17.36
C SER A 76 5.70 16.98 -16.35
N GLU A 77 4.39 16.96 -16.06
CA GLU A 77 3.78 17.81 -15.03
C GLU A 77 3.96 17.27 -13.60
N LEU A 78 4.44 16.05 -13.43
CA LEU A 78 4.71 15.47 -12.11
C LEU A 78 6.02 16.03 -11.56
N ASP A 79 5.90 16.88 -10.57
CA ASP A 79 7.03 17.45 -9.84
C ASP A 79 7.12 16.80 -8.44
N MET A 80 8.14 15.98 -8.25
CA MET A 80 8.35 15.27 -7.00
C MET A 80 8.66 16.21 -5.83
N ASP A 81 9.18 17.43 -6.09
CA ASP A 81 9.42 18.43 -5.04
C ASP A 81 8.12 18.98 -4.44
N HIS A 82 6.98 18.69 -5.05
CA HIS A 82 5.65 19.05 -4.57
C HIS A 82 4.83 17.86 -4.03
N ILE A 83 5.41 16.66 -4.00
CA ILE A 83 4.75 15.45 -3.46
C ILE A 83 5.21 15.19 -2.02
N ASP A 84 4.24 15.03 -1.13
CA ASP A 84 4.46 14.54 0.23
C ASP A 84 4.63 13.02 0.18
N THR A 85 5.87 12.53 0.31
CA THR A 85 6.19 11.11 0.14
C THR A 85 5.82 10.23 1.33
N TYR A 86 5.58 10.85 2.50
CA TYR A 86 5.13 10.13 3.69
C TYR A 86 4.30 11.02 4.61
N ILE A 87 3.11 10.54 4.95
CA ILE A 87 2.17 11.19 5.87
C ILE A 87 1.63 10.15 6.84
N ARG A 88 1.82 10.39 8.15
CA ARG A 88 1.29 9.56 9.22
C ARG A 88 0.05 10.21 9.83
N PRO A 89 -1.15 9.62 9.71
CA PRO A 89 -2.33 10.11 10.39
C PRO A 89 -2.15 10.03 11.91
N LYS A 90 -2.88 10.86 12.66
CA LYS A 90 -2.84 10.88 14.13
C LYS A 90 -3.72 9.75 14.70
N THR A 91 -3.37 8.52 14.36
CA THR A 91 -3.99 7.32 14.91
C THR A 91 -3.02 6.16 14.85
N ASP A 92 -3.06 5.31 15.86
CA ASP A 92 -2.35 4.03 15.82
C ASP A 92 -3.22 2.97 15.14
N ARG A 93 -2.58 1.89 14.69
CA ARG A 93 -3.28 0.73 14.15
C ARG A 93 -4.22 0.13 15.20
N LYS A 94 -5.46 -0.13 14.80
CA LYS A 94 -6.50 -0.72 15.63
C LYS A 94 -6.87 -2.12 15.15
N ALA A 95 -7.34 -2.95 16.07
CA ALA A 95 -7.86 -4.28 15.79
C ALA A 95 -9.40 -4.31 15.69
N ARG A 96 -10.06 -3.19 16.01
CA ARG A 96 -11.52 -3.05 15.94
C ARG A 96 -11.88 -1.75 15.26
N TRP A 97 -12.89 -1.77 14.40
CA TRP A 97 -13.37 -0.60 13.66
C TRP A 97 -13.86 0.52 14.59
N GLU A 98 -14.47 0.15 15.71
CA GLU A 98 -15.01 1.09 16.69
C GLU A 98 -13.94 1.94 17.38
N ASP A 99 -12.69 1.48 17.38
CA ASP A 99 -11.56 2.17 18.02
C ASP A 99 -10.86 3.18 17.09
N LEU A 100 -11.27 3.24 15.80
CA LEU A 100 -10.77 4.22 14.85
C LEU A 100 -11.38 5.61 15.08
N PRO A 101 -10.67 6.71 14.74
CA PRO A 101 -11.26 8.03 14.63
C PRO A 101 -12.52 8.02 13.76
N GLN A 102 -13.53 8.80 14.18
CA GLN A 102 -14.86 8.76 13.55
C GLN A 102 -14.81 9.04 12.04
N ASN A 103 -14.07 10.04 11.60
CA ASN A 103 -13.95 10.41 10.19
C ASN A 103 -13.32 9.30 9.34
N ILE A 104 -12.27 8.63 9.83
CA ILE A 104 -11.63 7.49 9.15
C ILE A 104 -12.62 6.32 9.07
N ARG A 105 -13.32 6.03 10.17
CA ARG A 105 -14.33 4.99 10.22
C ARG A 105 -15.47 5.26 9.23
N ASP A 106 -16.01 6.47 9.22
CA ASP A 106 -17.09 6.87 8.32
C ASP A 106 -16.69 6.70 6.84
N THR A 107 -15.43 6.97 6.51
CA THR A 107 -14.91 6.74 5.15
C THR A 107 -14.93 5.26 4.80
N PHE A 108 -14.39 4.38 5.65
CA PHE A 108 -14.39 2.93 5.38
C PHE A 108 -15.80 2.32 5.41
N ASP A 109 -16.71 2.82 6.27
CA ASP A 109 -18.11 2.42 6.29
C ASP A 109 -18.82 2.75 4.95
N ARG A 110 -18.61 3.95 4.42
CA ARG A 110 -19.15 4.34 3.11
C ARG A 110 -18.57 3.52 1.95
N LEU A 111 -17.33 3.07 2.07
CA LEU A 111 -16.68 2.17 1.12
C LEU A 111 -17.15 0.72 1.29
N GLY A 112 -17.90 0.40 2.34
CA GLY A 112 -18.47 -0.92 2.60
C GLY A 112 -17.46 -1.94 3.12
N ILE A 113 -16.26 -1.54 3.55
CA ILE A 113 -15.17 -2.45 3.96
C ILE A 113 -15.53 -3.23 5.24
N PRO A 114 -16.01 -2.59 6.34
CA PRO A 114 -16.38 -3.32 7.56
C PRO A 114 -17.51 -4.33 7.34
N GLU A 115 -18.47 -4.02 6.48
CA GLU A 115 -19.57 -4.91 6.15
C GLU A 115 -19.10 -6.14 5.35
N ALA A 116 -18.17 -5.93 4.39
CA ALA A 116 -17.56 -7.02 3.63
C ALA A 116 -16.74 -7.96 4.54
N GLU A 117 -15.99 -7.41 5.52
CA GLU A 117 -15.25 -8.20 6.50
C GLU A 117 -16.18 -9.13 7.30
N LYS A 118 -17.28 -8.59 7.83
CA LYS A 118 -18.23 -9.36 8.64
C LYS A 118 -18.88 -10.51 7.85
N LYS A 119 -19.10 -10.35 6.55
CA LYS A 119 -19.88 -11.29 5.75
C LYS A 119 -19.05 -12.30 4.97
N SER A 120 -17.89 -11.93 4.46
CA SER A 120 -17.25 -12.69 3.39
C SER A 120 -15.72 -12.68 3.39
N LEU A 121 -15.06 -12.11 4.40
CA LEU A 121 -13.60 -12.04 4.43
C LEU A 121 -13.02 -12.76 5.64
N ALA A 122 -11.87 -13.39 5.45
CA ALA A 122 -11.11 -14.05 6.50
C ALA A 122 -10.13 -13.10 7.23
N GLY A 123 -9.90 -11.94 6.65
CA GLY A 123 -9.07 -10.89 7.23
C GLY A 123 -9.09 -9.62 6.39
N VAL A 124 -8.87 -8.49 7.04
CA VAL A 124 -8.84 -7.17 6.41
C VAL A 124 -7.68 -6.35 6.96
N GLY A 125 -6.95 -5.70 6.03
CA GLY A 125 -6.06 -4.59 6.31
C GLY A 125 -6.62 -3.32 5.69
N ALA A 126 -6.66 -2.22 6.42
CA ALA A 126 -7.07 -0.93 5.90
C ALA A 126 -5.99 0.11 6.17
N GLN A 127 -5.51 0.73 5.08
CA GLN A 127 -4.52 1.79 5.11
C GLN A 127 -5.17 3.13 4.82
N TYR A 128 -4.71 4.16 5.51
CA TYR A 128 -5.11 5.54 5.30
C TYR A 128 -3.86 6.40 5.12
N ASP A 129 -3.72 7.02 3.96
CA ASP A 129 -2.49 7.67 3.50
C ASP A 129 -1.28 6.72 3.57
N SER A 130 -0.27 6.97 4.38
CA SER A 130 0.95 6.14 4.42
C SER A 130 0.94 5.05 5.50
N GLU A 131 -0.14 4.89 6.27
CA GLU A 131 -0.13 3.95 7.42
C GLU A 131 -1.33 3.00 7.43
N VAL A 132 -1.09 1.76 7.82
CA VAL A 132 -2.16 0.80 8.11
C VAL A 132 -2.80 1.17 9.46
N VAL A 133 -4.06 1.59 9.40
CA VAL A 133 -4.83 2.06 10.58
C VAL A 133 -5.71 0.98 11.19
N TYR A 134 -6.05 -0.04 10.42
CA TYR A 134 -6.83 -1.19 10.88
C TYR A 134 -6.25 -2.48 10.32
N HIS A 135 -6.20 -3.53 11.16
CA HIS A 135 -5.82 -4.85 10.71
C HIS A 135 -6.47 -5.93 11.60
N ASN A 136 -7.08 -6.92 10.95
CA ASN A 136 -7.63 -8.08 11.61
C ASN A 136 -7.57 -9.32 10.72
N VAL A 137 -7.40 -10.49 11.31
CA VAL A 137 -7.43 -11.79 10.63
C VAL A 137 -8.06 -12.83 11.55
N GLN A 138 -8.86 -13.72 10.97
CA GLN A 138 -9.56 -14.78 11.71
C GLN A 138 -8.57 -15.67 12.48
N LYS A 139 -8.95 -16.03 13.70
CA LYS A 139 -8.12 -16.81 14.62
C LYS A 139 -7.73 -18.17 14.03
N GLU A 140 -8.67 -18.80 13.34
CA GLU A 140 -8.52 -20.12 12.70
C GLU A 140 -7.39 -20.12 11.67
N LEU A 141 -7.18 -19.03 10.94
CA LEU A 141 -6.07 -18.92 10.00
C LEU A 141 -4.73 -18.77 10.73
N LYS A 142 -4.68 -18.00 11.81
CA LYS A 142 -3.48 -17.89 12.65
C LYS A 142 -3.08 -19.24 13.24
N GLU A 143 -4.05 -20.04 13.69
CA GLU A 143 -3.82 -21.40 14.23
C GLU A 143 -3.30 -22.37 13.18
N GLN A 144 -3.60 -22.15 11.89
CA GLN A 144 -3.04 -22.89 10.77
C GLN A 144 -1.66 -22.38 10.33
N GLY A 145 -1.12 -21.35 10.98
CA GLY A 145 0.17 -20.75 10.66
C GLY A 145 0.14 -19.75 9.50
N VAL A 146 -1.05 -19.34 9.04
CA VAL A 146 -1.17 -18.25 8.06
C VAL A 146 -0.73 -16.95 8.72
N ILE A 147 0.18 -16.24 8.07
CA ILE A 147 0.58 -14.90 8.46
C ILE A 147 -0.13 -13.92 7.53
N TYR A 148 -0.88 -12.99 8.10
CA TYR A 148 -1.38 -11.82 7.40
C TYR A 148 -1.23 -10.64 8.35
N VAL A 149 -0.31 -9.74 8.01
CA VAL A 149 0.05 -8.55 8.80
C VAL A 149 0.35 -7.39 7.85
N ASP A 150 0.38 -6.17 8.37
CA ASP A 150 0.93 -5.03 7.61
C ASP A 150 2.43 -5.24 7.33
N PHE A 151 2.92 -4.61 6.25
CA PHE A 151 4.27 -4.89 5.78
C PHE A 151 5.36 -4.32 6.70
N GLU A 152 5.10 -3.23 7.45
CA GLU A 152 6.05 -2.73 8.46
C GLU A 152 6.24 -3.72 9.61
N THR A 153 5.15 -4.31 10.10
CA THR A 153 5.21 -5.39 11.09
C THR A 153 6.00 -6.58 10.53
N ALA A 154 5.73 -6.95 9.27
CA ALA A 154 6.42 -8.07 8.63
C ALA A 154 7.95 -7.85 8.54
N VAL A 155 8.38 -6.66 8.17
CA VAL A 155 9.81 -6.31 8.08
C VAL A 155 10.53 -6.44 9.42
N LYS A 156 9.84 -6.17 10.54
CA LYS A 156 10.41 -6.26 11.89
C LYS A 156 10.35 -7.67 12.49
N GLU A 157 9.22 -8.35 12.31
CA GLU A 157 8.94 -9.61 13.01
C GLU A 157 9.24 -10.86 12.18
N TYR A 158 9.24 -10.74 10.84
CA TYR A 158 9.41 -11.86 9.90
C TYR A 158 10.56 -11.62 8.91
N GLU A 159 11.63 -10.98 9.37
CA GLU A 159 12.78 -10.59 8.55
C GLU A 159 13.32 -11.74 7.69
N ASP A 160 13.47 -12.94 8.26
CA ASP A 160 13.99 -14.12 7.56
C ASP A 160 13.07 -14.60 6.42
N LEU A 161 11.77 -14.36 6.53
CA LEU A 161 10.80 -14.64 5.46
C LEU A 161 10.76 -13.53 4.41
N ILE A 162 11.05 -12.28 4.78
CA ILE A 162 10.95 -11.12 3.88
C ILE A 162 12.20 -10.97 3.02
N LYS A 163 13.38 -10.99 3.63
CA LYS A 163 14.67 -10.72 2.96
C LYS A 163 14.92 -11.50 1.67
N PRO A 164 14.60 -12.81 1.59
CA PRO A 164 14.84 -13.58 0.37
C PRO A 164 13.96 -13.21 -0.81
N TYR A 165 12.83 -12.55 -0.56
CA TYR A 165 11.80 -12.28 -1.57
C TYR A 165 11.65 -10.80 -1.92
N PHE A 166 11.87 -9.89 -0.98
CA PHE A 166 11.67 -8.46 -1.15
C PHE A 166 12.52 -7.87 -2.29
N GLY A 167 11.88 -7.37 -3.33
CA GLY A 167 12.53 -6.78 -4.50
C GLY A 167 13.12 -7.79 -5.47
N GLN A 168 12.60 -9.02 -5.51
CA GLN A 168 13.08 -10.07 -6.42
C GLN A 168 12.29 -10.11 -7.73
N LEU A 169 11.01 -9.85 -7.73
CA LEU A 169 10.16 -9.84 -8.93
C LEU A 169 10.08 -8.44 -9.53
N ILE A 170 9.80 -7.44 -8.72
CA ILE A 170 9.81 -6.04 -9.12
C ILE A 170 11.08 -5.42 -8.53
N THR A 171 12.20 -5.48 -9.25
CA THR A 171 13.45 -4.92 -8.73
C THR A 171 13.47 -3.39 -8.83
N PRO A 172 14.21 -2.67 -7.97
CA PRO A 172 14.37 -1.21 -8.10
C PRO A 172 14.94 -0.77 -9.46
N ARG A 173 15.61 -1.68 -10.19
CA ARG A 173 16.18 -1.42 -11.54
C ARG A 173 15.19 -1.62 -12.68
N TYR A 174 13.98 -2.08 -12.38
CA TYR A 174 12.98 -2.39 -13.41
C TYR A 174 12.58 -1.13 -14.20
N HIS A 175 12.29 -0.02 -13.49
CA HIS A 175 12.11 1.32 -14.06
C HIS A 175 12.14 2.38 -12.94
N LYS A 176 12.18 3.66 -13.33
CA LYS A 176 12.31 4.80 -12.41
C LYS A 176 11.28 4.79 -11.28
N PHE A 177 10.00 4.45 -11.55
CA PHE A 177 8.95 4.40 -10.53
C PHE A 177 9.07 3.18 -9.60
N ALA A 178 9.64 2.07 -10.07
CA ALA A 178 9.98 0.96 -9.17
C ALA A 178 11.08 1.40 -8.19
N ALA A 179 12.10 2.10 -8.66
CA ALA A 179 13.13 2.67 -7.78
C ALA A 179 12.54 3.67 -6.78
N LEU A 180 11.65 4.58 -7.21
CA LEU A 180 10.91 5.49 -6.34
C LEU A 180 10.15 4.74 -5.25
N HIS A 181 9.37 3.72 -5.66
CA HIS A 181 8.63 2.88 -4.73
C HIS A 181 9.53 2.31 -3.63
N TYR A 182 10.65 1.66 -4.00
CA TYR A 182 11.56 1.07 -3.00
C TYR A 182 12.28 2.10 -2.12
N ALA A 183 12.41 3.33 -2.57
CA ALA A 183 12.98 4.42 -1.76
C ALA A 183 12.03 4.89 -0.65
N VAL A 184 10.71 4.97 -0.94
CA VAL A 184 9.73 5.62 -0.05
C VAL A 184 8.52 4.77 0.34
N TRP A 185 8.51 3.47 0.03
CA TRP A 185 7.35 2.62 0.32
C TRP A 185 6.89 2.75 1.78
N SER A 186 5.58 2.68 1.98
CA SER A 186 4.93 2.76 3.29
C SER A 186 3.61 2.00 3.24
N GLY A 187 3.33 1.22 4.29
CA GLY A 187 2.13 0.40 4.34
C GLY A 187 2.19 -0.81 3.41
N GLY A 188 1.03 -1.33 3.07
CA GLY A 188 0.89 -2.56 2.32
C GLY A 188 0.73 -3.79 3.22
N SER A 189 0.93 -4.97 2.65
CA SER A 189 0.58 -6.22 3.31
C SER A 189 1.61 -7.32 3.14
N PHE A 190 1.74 -8.16 4.14
CA PHE A 190 2.46 -9.42 4.05
C PHE A 190 1.50 -10.58 4.26
N VAL A 191 1.49 -11.51 3.30
CA VAL A 191 0.72 -12.76 3.38
C VAL A 191 1.68 -13.94 3.20
N TYR A 192 1.67 -14.85 4.16
CA TYR A 192 2.36 -16.14 4.04
C TYR A 192 1.35 -17.26 4.31
N VAL A 193 1.22 -18.16 3.36
CA VAL A 193 0.35 -19.33 3.48
C VAL A 193 1.22 -20.59 3.53
N PRO A 194 1.23 -21.32 4.66
CA PRO A 194 2.05 -22.52 4.83
C PRO A 194 1.67 -23.64 3.86
N LYS A 195 2.59 -24.58 3.68
CA LYS A 195 2.42 -25.75 2.81
C LYS A 195 1.13 -26.51 3.10
N GLY A 196 0.32 -26.73 2.07
CA GLY A 196 -0.92 -27.50 2.11
C GLY A 196 -2.08 -26.82 2.84
N VAL A 197 -1.96 -25.52 3.20
CA VAL A 197 -3.04 -24.78 3.83
C VAL A 197 -3.93 -24.12 2.78
N HIS A 198 -5.24 -24.27 2.92
CA HIS A 198 -6.25 -23.71 2.00
C HIS A 198 -7.04 -22.60 2.68
N VAL A 199 -6.81 -21.35 2.27
CA VAL A 199 -7.52 -20.17 2.76
C VAL A 199 -8.78 -19.95 1.93
N ARG A 200 -9.92 -20.48 2.42
CA ARG A 200 -11.18 -20.54 1.65
C ARG A 200 -11.88 -19.19 1.49
N MET A 201 -11.85 -18.37 2.52
CA MET A 201 -12.42 -17.01 2.47
C MET A 201 -11.34 -16.02 2.08
N PRO A 202 -11.64 -15.01 1.25
CA PRO A 202 -10.64 -14.03 0.83
C PRO A 202 -10.05 -13.23 1.99
N LEU A 203 -8.78 -12.85 1.83
CA LEU A 203 -8.12 -11.77 2.57
C LEU A 203 -8.23 -10.50 1.73
N GLN A 204 -8.37 -9.35 2.36
CA GLN A 204 -8.46 -8.07 1.66
C GLN A 204 -7.58 -7.00 2.28
N SER A 205 -6.85 -6.26 1.44
CA SER A 205 -6.24 -4.99 1.79
C SER A 205 -6.91 -3.85 1.03
N TYR A 206 -7.20 -2.75 1.73
CA TYR A 206 -7.80 -1.57 1.13
C TYR A 206 -6.97 -0.32 1.46
N PHE A 207 -6.62 0.43 0.41
CA PHE A 207 -5.76 1.59 0.51
C PHE A 207 -6.54 2.86 0.18
N ARG A 208 -6.56 3.80 1.12
CA ARG A 208 -7.18 5.11 0.95
C ARG A 208 -6.13 6.20 0.95
N LEU A 209 -5.91 6.83 -0.20
CA LEU A 209 -5.12 8.05 -0.30
C LEU A 209 -6.07 9.24 -0.11
N ASN A 210 -5.95 9.95 1.01
CA ASN A 210 -6.85 11.06 1.34
C ASN A 210 -6.18 12.43 1.28
N ALA A 211 -4.90 12.55 1.61
CA ALA A 211 -4.23 13.84 1.68
C ALA A 211 -3.96 14.44 0.28
N PRO A 212 -4.28 15.74 0.06
CA PRO A 212 -3.93 16.42 -1.19
C PRO A 212 -2.43 16.62 -1.32
N GLY A 213 -1.89 16.35 -2.52
CA GLY A 213 -0.45 16.45 -2.80
C GLY A 213 0.38 15.30 -2.23
N ALA A 214 -0.27 14.24 -1.75
CA ALA A 214 0.42 13.09 -1.18
C ALA A 214 0.74 12.02 -2.21
N GLY A 215 1.79 11.23 -1.91
CA GLY A 215 2.07 9.95 -2.51
C GLY A 215 1.62 8.80 -1.62
N GLN A 216 1.20 7.69 -2.22
CA GLN A 216 0.94 6.42 -1.57
C GLN A 216 1.73 5.32 -2.27
N PHE A 217 2.51 4.54 -1.52
CA PHE A 217 3.53 3.64 -2.04
C PHE A 217 3.51 2.31 -1.28
N GLU A 218 2.35 1.68 -1.21
CA GLU A 218 2.16 0.42 -0.47
C GLU A 218 2.91 -0.74 -1.12
N HIS A 219 3.52 -1.61 -0.30
CA HIS A 219 4.21 -2.81 -0.73
C HIS A 219 3.48 -4.06 -0.23
N THR A 220 3.00 -4.88 -1.15
CA THR A 220 2.36 -6.15 -0.82
C THR A 220 3.26 -7.31 -1.25
N LEU A 221 3.60 -8.19 -0.29
CA LEU A 221 4.35 -9.43 -0.54
C LEU A 221 3.50 -10.63 -0.15
N ILE A 222 3.26 -11.52 -1.11
CA ILE A 222 2.45 -12.73 -0.91
C ILE A 222 3.31 -13.95 -1.23
N ILE A 223 3.42 -14.87 -0.27
CA ILE A 223 4.14 -16.14 -0.43
C ILE A 223 3.14 -17.27 -0.17
N VAL A 224 2.90 -18.09 -1.17
CA VAL A 224 2.02 -19.27 -1.09
C VAL A 224 2.88 -20.51 -1.27
N GLU A 225 2.98 -21.31 -0.21
CA GLU A 225 3.82 -22.51 -0.19
C GLU A 225 3.20 -23.68 -0.99
N GLU A 226 3.97 -24.75 -1.16
CA GLU A 226 3.62 -25.91 -1.98
C GLU A 226 2.27 -26.52 -1.58
N GLY A 227 1.35 -26.67 -2.56
CA GLY A 227 0.02 -27.24 -2.36
C GLY A 227 -0.92 -26.37 -1.52
N ALA A 228 -0.58 -25.10 -1.31
CA ALA A 228 -1.42 -24.14 -0.61
C ALA A 228 -2.17 -23.23 -1.59
N ASP A 229 -3.25 -22.64 -1.13
CA ASP A 229 -3.97 -21.62 -1.90
C ASP A 229 -4.57 -20.52 -1.01
N CYS A 230 -4.72 -19.34 -1.58
CA CYS A 230 -5.49 -18.25 -0.98
C CYS A 230 -6.10 -17.37 -2.08
N HIS A 231 -7.12 -16.62 -1.68
CA HIS A 231 -7.70 -15.55 -2.48
C HIS A 231 -7.40 -14.22 -1.79
N PHE A 232 -6.69 -13.35 -2.46
CA PHE A 232 -6.34 -12.02 -1.97
C PHE A 232 -6.98 -10.94 -2.85
N ILE A 233 -7.60 -9.97 -2.20
CA ILE A 233 -8.25 -8.83 -2.86
C ILE A 233 -7.52 -7.56 -2.43
N GLU A 234 -7.07 -6.79 -3.39
CA GLU A 234 -6.48 -5.48 -3.15
C GLU A 234 -7.33 -4.41 -3.82
N GLY A 235 -7.64 -3.36 -3.09
CA GLY A 235 -8.43 -2.25 -3.58
C GLY A 235 -7.84 -0.92 -3.13
N CYS A 236 -8.00 0.11 -3.96
CA CYS A 236 -7.57 1.45 -3.61
C CYS A 236 -8.59 2.50 -4.04
N SER A 237 -8.57 3.64 -3.39
CA SER A 237 -9.34 4.82 -3.80
C SER A 237 -8.68 6.11 -3.34
N ALA A 238 -8.95 7.18 -4.11
CA ALA A 238 -8.56 8.53 -3.77
C ALA A 238 -9.65 9.52 -4.18
N PRO A 239 -9.90 10.60 -3.42
CA PRO A 239 -10.74 11.70 -3.87
C PRO A 239 -10.02 12.50 -4.96
N ARG A 240 -10.79 13.26 -5.74
CA ARG A 240 -10.22 14.18 -6.72
C ARG A 240 -9.81 15.50 -6.06
N TYR A 241 -8.58 15.90 -6.31
CA TYR A 241 -8.04 17.19 -5.91
C TYR A 241 -7.57 17.99 -7.13
N ASN A 242 -7.43 19.31 -6.97
CA ASN A 242 -6.85 20.19 -8.00
C ASN A 242 -5.31 20.28 -7.88
N VAL A 243 -4.70 19.24 -7.35
CA VAL A 243 -3.25 19.07 -7.20
C VAL A 243 -2.87 17.66 -7.58
N ALA A 244 -1.61 17.46 -7.98
CA ALA A 244 -1.11 16.14 -8.28
C ALA A 244 -1.09 15.26 -7.01
N ASN A 245 -1.57 14.03 -7.15
CA ASN A 245 -1.36 12.94 -6.21
C ASN A 245 -0.67 11.81 -6.96
N LEU A 246 0.17 11.06 -6.27
CA LEU A 246 0.90 9.93 -6.87
C LEU A 246 0.58 8.64 -6.13
N HIS A 247 0.15 7.62 -6.86
CA HIS A 247 0.01 6.28 -6.33
C HIS A 247 0.92 5.32 -7.09
N ALA A 248 1.85 4.68 -6.40
CA ALA A 248 2.81 3.74 -6.97
C ALA A 248 3.01 2.54 -6.03
N GLY A 249 2.00 1.68 -5.94
CA GLY A 249 2.03 0.42 -5.22
C GLY A 249 2.84 -0.65 -5.95
N ALA A 250 3.30 -1.66 -5.21
CA ALA A 250 3.94 -2.84 -5.76
C ALA A 250 3.45 -4.11 -5.08
N VAL A 251 3.15 -5.13 -5.90
CA VAL A 251 2.74 -6.46 -5.43
C VAL A 251 3.73 -7.51 -5.94
N GLU A 252 4.38 -8.22 -5.04
CA GLU A 252 5.24 -9.37 -5.36
C GLU A 252 4.55 -10.66 -4.91
N LEU A 253 4.27 -11.55 -5.85
CA LEU A 253 3.55 -12.80 -5.60
C LEU A 253 4.42 -14.01 -5.93
N PHE A 254 4.73 -14.81 -4.91
CA PHE A 254 5.48 -16.06 -5.01
C PHE A 254 4.58 -17.25 -4.74
N VAL A 255 4.28 -18.00 -5.77
CA VAL A 255 3.49 -19.24 -5.68
C VAL A 255 4.41 -20.42 -5.93
N LYS A 256 4.53 -21.30 -4.94
CA LYS A 256 5.30 -22.53 -5.04
C LYS A 256 4.51 -23.62 -5.81
N LYS A 257 5.10 -24.79 -5.99
CA LYS A 257 4.53 -25.88 -6.76
C LYS A 257 3.20 -26.37 -6.15
N GLY A 258 2.17 -26.60 -7.00
CA GLY A 258 0.89 -27.23 -6.60
C GLY A 258 -0.33 -26.54 -7.11
#